data_61425d3f8a543c4253444c973eb79a07
#
_entry.id   61425d3f8a543c4253444c973eb79a07
#
_cell.length_a   1.000
_cell.length_b   1.000
_cell.length_c   1.000
_cell.angle_alpha   90.00
_cell.angle_beta   90.00
_cell.angle_gamma   90.00
#
_symmetry.space_group_name_H-M   'P 1'
#
loop_
_entity.id
_entity.type
_entity.pdbx_description
1 polymer ?
#
loop_
_entity_poly.entity_id
_entity_poly.type
_entity_poly.pdbx_seq_one_letter_code
_entity_poly.pdbx_strand_id
1 'polypeptide(L)'
;MRTIERSSAFKRDYKRESKGKHRATLDDDLKPVLTALVTDQSLDHRYRDHNLSGDWVGYRECHIRPDLLLIYRKSDTVRLARLGSHSELFG
;
A
#
# COMPACT_ATOMS: atom_id res chain seq x y z
N MET A 1 3.44 17.62 6.11
CA MET A 1 3.71 16.36 5.39
C MET A 1 3.99 15.27 6.40
N ARG A 2 3.36 14.10 6.24
CA ARG A 2 3.56 12.96 7.15
C ARG A 2 4.79 12.17 6.77
N THR A 3 5.45 11.57 7.76
CA THR A 3 6.59 10.67 7.52
C THR A 3 6.09 9.29 7.14
N ILE A 4 6.85 8.56 6.36
CA ILE A 4 6.53 7.18 5.99
C ILE A 4 7.29 6.22 6.89
N GLU A 5 6.57 5.26 7.49
CA GLU A 5 7.13 4.12 8.18
C GLU A 5 6.89 2.86 7.35
N ARG A 6 7.87 1.99 7.28
CA ARG A 6 7.75 0.72 6.54
C ARG A 6 7.94 -0.43 7.51
N SER A 7 6.95 -1.32 7.57
CA SER A 7 7.09 -2.53 8.38
C SER A 7 8.11 -3.47 7.77
N SER A 8 8.63 -4.39 8.58
CA SER A 8 9.54 -5.43 8.06
C SER A 8 8.85 -6.28 6.99
N ALA A 9 7.56 -6.56 7.19
CA ALA A 9 6.79 -7.32 6.21
C ALA A 9 6.66 -6.54 4.89
N PHE A 10 6.40 -5.23 4.96
CA PHE A 10 6.34 -4.40 3.75
C PHE A 10 7.68 -4.42 3.00
N LYS A 11 8.79 -4.31 3.72
CA LYS A 11 10.12 -4.30 3.09
C LYS A 11 10.37 -5.61 2.33
N ARG A 12 9.99 -6.76 2.93
CA ARG A 12 10.09 -8.05 2.27
C ARG A 12 9.17 -8.14 1.06
N ASP A 13 7.93 -7.66 1.22
CA ASP A 13 6.96 -7.63 0.14
C ASP A 13 7.45 -6.78 -1.03
N TYR A 14 7.98 -5.58 -0.74
CA TYR A 14 8.50 -4.68 -1.76
C TYR A 14 9.63 -5.35 -2.55
N LYS A 15 10.55 -6.00 -1.84
CA LYS A 15 11.67 -6.69 -2.49
C LYS A 15 11.16 -7.80 -3.42
N ARG A 16 10.14 -8.55 -2.98
CA ARG A 16 9.52 -9.59 -3.81
C ARG A 16 8.87 -8.97 -5.06
N GLU A 17 8.05 -7.91 -4.88
CA GLU A 17 7.34 -7.28 -5.98
C GLU A 17 8.29 -6.60 -6.96
N SER A 18 9.44 -6.11 -6.50
CA SER A 18 10.44 -5.49 -7.37
C SER A 18 11.08 -6.49 -8.33
N LYS A 19 10.86 -7.79 -8.12
CA LYS A 19 11.33 -8.86 -9.01
C LYS A 19 10.18 -9.57 -9.71
N GLY A 20 8.93 -9.15 -9.44
CA GLY A 20 7.74 -9.80 -9.98
C GLY A 20 7.25 -9.17 -11.28
N LYS A 21 5.98 -9.46 -11.60
CA LYS A 21 5.41 -9.03 -12.88
C LYS A 21 5.23 -7.52 -13.02
N HIS A 22 5.19 -6.78 -11.90
CA HIS A 22 5.08 -5.32 -11.90
C HIS A 22 6.42 -4.62 -11.74
N ARG A 23 7.55 -5.35 -11.82
CA ARG A 23 8.88 -4.82 -11.52
C ARG A 23 9.26 -3.56 -12.30
N ALA A 24 8.79 -3.47 -13.55
CA ALA A 24 9.17 -2.35 -14.42
C ALA A 24 8.51 -1.02 -14.02
N THR A 25 7.36 -1.07 -13.34
CA THR A 25 6.55 0.12 -13.05
C THR A 25 6.28 0.31 -11.57
N LEU A 26 6.80 -0.56 -10.71
CA LEU A 26 6.44 -0.58 -9.28
C LEU A 26 6.61 0.78 -8.61
N ASP A 27 7.78 1.40 -8.74
CA ASP A 27 8.04 2.69 -8.11
C ASP A 27 7.16 3.79 -8.70
N ASP A 28 6.98 3.78 -10.02
CA ASP A 28 6.12 4.77 -10.69
C ASP A 28 4.65 4.61 -10.26
N ASP A 29 4.20 3.39 -10.03
CA ASP A 29 2.83 3.11 -9.59
C ASP A 29 2.62 3.51 -8.13
N LEU A 30 3.62 3.31 -7.27
CA LEU A 30 3.53 3.63 -5.85
C LEU A 30 3.64 5.13 -5.58
N LYS A 31 4.46 5.83 -6.33
CA LYS A 31 4.79 7.23 -6.05
C LYS A 31 3.58 8.14 -5.91
N PRO A 32 2.60 8.17 -6.84
CA PRO A 32 1.46 9.06 -6.69
C PRO A 32 0.59 8.72 -5.48
N VAL A 33 0.48 7.43 -5.14
CA VAL A 33 -0.29 7.00 -3.97
C VAL A 33 0.40 7.46 -2.69
N LEU A 34 1.70 7.20 -2.56
CA LEU A 34 2.44 7.61 -1.37
C LEU A 34 2.45 9.13 -1.21
N THR A 35 2.60 9.87 -2.31
CA THR A 35 2.55 11.33 -2.28
C THR A 35 1.20 11.82 -1.76
N ALA A 36 0.10 11.25 -2.24
CA ALA A 36 -1.24 11.62 -1.77
C ALA A 36 -1.41 11.33 -0.28
N LEU A 37 -0.92 10.17 0.18
CA LEU A 37 -1.05 9.80 1.60
C LEU A 37 -0.26 10.74 2.51
N VAL A 38 0.97 11.10 2.16
CA VAL A 38 1.79 11.97 3.02
C VAL A 38 1.35 13.43 2.97
N THR A 39 0.67 13.86 1.93
CA THR A 39 0.17 15.23 1.77
C THR A 39 -1.31 15.37 2.10
N ASP A 40 -1.94 14.33 2.66
CA ASP A 40 -3.35 14.32 3.07
C ASP A 40 -4.33 14.57 1.92
N GLN A 41 -3.96 14.17 0.71
CA GLN A 41 -4.85 14.24 -0.44
C GLN A 41 -5.66 12.96 -0.57
N SER A 42 -6.89 13.07 -1.08
CA SER A 42 -7.73 11.91 -1.35
C SER A 42 -7.15 11.09 -2.50
N LEU A 43 -7.26 9.76 -2.40
CA LEU A 43 -6.89 8.88 -3.50
C LEU A 43 -7.99 8.85 -4.55
N ASP A 44 -7.60 8.78 -5.82
CA ASP A 44 -8.52 8.62 -6.94
C ASP A 44 -9.36 7.34 -6.76
N HIS A 45 -10.60 7.34 -7.23
CA HIS A 45 -11.52 6.20 -7.13
C HIS A 45 -10.94 4.91 -7.71
N ARG A 46 -10.08 5.02 -8.69
CA ARG A 46 -9.46 3.84 -9.32
C ARG A 46 -8.64 3.01 -8.34
N TYR A 47 -8.16 3.61 -7.25
CA TYR A 47 -7.38 2.90 -6.23
C TYR A 47 -8.23 2.14 -5.23
N ARG A 48 -9.56 2.33 -5.24
CA ARG A 48 -10.50 1.60 -4.38
C ARG A 48 -10.10 1.61 -2.91
N ASP A 49 -9.66 2.76 -2.43
CA ASP A 49 -9.24 2.93 -1.03
C ASP A 49 -10.41 2.69 -0.08
N HIS A 50 -10.24 1.81 0.90
CA HIS A 50 -11.31 1.48 1.86
C HIS A 50 -10.73 0.94 3.17
N ASN A 51 -11.54 1.03 4.22
CA ASN A 51 -11.18 0.48 5.54
C ASN A 51 -11.22 -1.03 5.52
N LEU A 52 -10.30 -1.63 6.27
CA LEU A 52 -10.29 -3.07 6.51
C LEU A 52 -10.98 -3.39 7.84
N SER A 53 -11.38 -4.65 8.00
CA SER A 53 -12.02 -5.15 9.22
C SER A 53 -11.30 -6.41 9.69
N GLY A 54 -11.81 -7.03 10.76
CA GLY A 54 -11.20 -8.24 11.30
C GLY A 54 -9.82 -7.99 11.87
N ASP A 55 -8.87 -8.83 11.52
CA ASP A 55 -7.49 -8.73 12.02
C ASP A 55 -6.79 -7.45 11.57
N TRP A 56 -7.28 -6.79 10.52
CA TRP A 56 -6.71 -5.58 9.97
C TRP A 56 -7.49 -4.32 10.35
N VAL A 57 -8.36 -4.38 11.37
CA VAL A 57 -9.11 -3.21 11.82
C VAL A 57 -8.15 -2.05 12.15
N GLY A 58 -8.49 -0.85 11.70
CA GLY A 58 -7.63 0.32 11.86
C GLY A 58 -6.70 0.56 10.67
N TYR A 59 -6.60 -0.40 9.76
CA TYR A 59 -5.83 -0.28 8.54
C TYR A 59 -6.74 -0.05 7.36
N ARG A 60 -6.17 0.45 6.27
CA ARG A 60 -6.86 0.67 4.99
C ARG A 60 -6.13 -0.09 3.89
N GLU A 61 -6.85 -0.38 2.82
CA GLU A 61 -6.31 -1.05 1.64
C GLU A 61 -6.58 -0.19 0.42
N CYS A 62 -5.61 -0.09 -0.46
CA CYS A 62 -5.84 0.50 -1.78
C CYS A 62 -5.21 -0.38 -2.86
N HIS A 63 -5.76 -0.30 -4.07
CA HIS A 63 -5.30 -1.08 -5.21
C HIS A 63 -4.33 -0.25 -6.03
N ILE A 64 -3.03 -0.51 -5.88
CA ILE A 64 -1.99 0.13 -6.71
C ILE A 64 -2.17 -0.31 -8.16
N ARG A 65 -2.46 -1.59 -8.35
CA ARG A 65 -2.91 -2.23 -9.57
C ARG A 65 -4.08 -3.15 -9.20
N PRO A 66 -4.91 -3.61 -10.14
CA PRO A 66 -6.01 -4.52 -9.76
C PRO A 66 -5.57 -5.73 -8.95
N ASP A 67 -4.36 -6.22 -9.17
CA ASP A 67 -3.80 -7.38 -8.50
C ASP A 67 -2.63 -7.05 -7.57
N LEU A 68 -2.43 -5.77 -7.25
CA LEU A 68 -1.36 -5.34 -6.35
C LEU A 68 -1.94 -4.38 -5.31
N LEU A 69 -2.05 -4.86 -4.08
CA LEU A 69 -2.70 -4.15 -2.98
C LEU A 69 -1.66 -3.58 -2.02
N LEU A 70 -1.95 -2.41 -1.47
CA LEU A 70 -1.18 -1.80 -0.39
C LEU A 70 -2.06 -1.72 0.84
N ILE A 71 -1.60 -2.31 1.96
CA ILE A 71 -2.25 -2.15 3.26
C ILE A 71 -1.46 -1.11 4.04
N TYR A 72 -2.14 -0.08 4.53
CA TYR A 72 -1.49 1.02 5.24
C TYR A 72 -2.36 1.53 6.37
N ARG A 73 -1.76 2.26 7.28
CA ARG A 73 -2.46 2.99 8.34
C ARG A 73 -1.93 4.42 8.37
N LYS A 74 -2.87 5.37 8.46
CA LYS A 74 -2.53 6.78 8.48
C LYS A 74 -2.87 7.36 9.84
N SER A 75 -1.84 7.86 10.52
CA SER A 75 -1.95 8.58 11.80
C SER A 75 -0.98 9.77 11.70
N ASP A 76 -0.16 10.01 12.72
CA ASP A 76 0.91 11.01 12.61
C ASP A 76 1.90 10.62 11.50
N THR A 77 2.08 9.32 11.29
CA THR A 77 2.88 8.79 10.18
C THR A 77 1.97 8.04 9.22
N VAL A 78 2.49 7.74 8.03
CA VAL A 78 1.88 6.79 7.09
C VAL A 78 2.64 5.49 7.23
N ARG A 79 2.01 4.49 7.85
CA ARG A 79 2.63 3.18 8.05
C ARG A 79 2.26 2.25 6.91
N LEU A 80 3.25 1.82 6.15
CA LEU A 80 3.08 0.84 5.07
C LEU A 80 3.24 -0.55 5.68
N ALA A 81 2.16 -1.32 5.72
CA ALA A 81 2.11 -2.59 6.44
C ALA A 81 2.39 -3.79 5.54
N ARG A 82 1.75 -3.87 4.37
CA ARG A 82 1.92 -4.99 3.45
C ARG A 82 1.75 -4.51 2.00
N LEU A 83 2.33 -5.27 1.08
CA LEU A 83 2.21 -5.03 -0.36
C LEU A 83 2.18 -6.38 -1.06
N GLY A 84 1.17 -6.62 -1.90
CA GLY A 84 1.09 -7.88 -2.63
C GLY A 84 -0.27 -8.13 -3.22
N SER A 85 -0.47 -9.32 -3.77
CA SER A 85 -1.77 -9.75 -4.30
C SER A 85 -2.72 -10.08 -3.15
N HIS A 86 -4.01 -10.17 -3.46
CA HIS A 86 -5.02 -10.55 -2.47
C HIS A 86 -4.68 -11.89 -1.82
N SER A 87 -4.30 -12.89 -2.61
CA SER A 87 -3.98 -14.21 -2.07
C SER A 87 -2.69 -14.20 -1.25
N GLU A 88 -1.72 -13.37 -1.57
CA GLU A 88 -0.49 -13.24 -0.77
C GLU A 88 -0.75 -12.59 0.59
N LEU A 89 -1.68 -11.64 0.65
CA LEU A 89 -1.94 -10.88 1.87
C LEU A 89 -3.02 -11.50 2.74
N PHE A 90 -4.01 -12.16 2.14
CA PHE A 90 -5.17 -12.69 2.87
C PHE A 90 -5.34 -14.19 2.75
N GLY A 91 -4.54 -14.84 1.96
CA GLY A 91 -4.57 -16.30 1.83
C GLY A 91 -5.50 -16.85 0.75
#